data_d922adfae7d613e8cb040ed3535cc79e
#
_entry.id   d922adfae7d613e8cb040ed3535cc79e
#
_cell.length_a   1.000
_cell.length_b   1.000
_cell.length_c   1.000
_cell.angle_alpha   90.00
_cell.angle_beta   90.00
_cell.angle_gamma   90.00
#
_symmetry.space_group_name_H-M   'P 1'
#
loop_
_entity.id
_entity.type
_entity.pdbx_description
1 polymer ?
#
loop_
_entity_poly.entity_id
_entity_poly.type
_entity_poly.pdbx_seq_one_letter_code
_entity_poly.pdbx_strand_id
1 'polypeptide(L)'
;MNQYWLHYRLLDNWGYKVLAKIWRKESIEEMQHADKIIERIIFLDGFPNMQTLEALHIGQTVKEVIERDLQAELEARALYEEAATHCHSVKDYVTRDLFEELMHDEEEHIDFLETQLDLVAKLGLELYAQHHIGKLDED
;
A
#
# COMPACT_ATOMS: atom_id res chain seq x y z
N MET A 1 1.91 -1.69 -5.22
CA MET A 1 0.96 -2.17 -6.24
C MET A 1 1.00 -3.70 -6.36
N ASN A 2 2.05 -4.28 -6.93
CA ASN A 2 2.14 -5.73 -7.17
C ASN A 2 2.12 -6.57 -5.89
N GLN A 3 2.78 -6.13 -4.83
CA GLN A 3 2.79 -6.83 -3.55
C GLN A 3 1.37 -6.93 -2.96
N TYR A 4 0.61 -5.82 -2.95
CA TYR A 4 -0.78 -5.83 -2.50
C TYR A 4 -1.65 -6.74 -3.36
N TRP A 5 -1.44 -6.76 -4.66
CA TRP A 5 -2.24 -7.60 -5.54
C TRP A 5 -2.02 -9.09 -5.28
N LEU A 6 -0.76 -9.49 -5.11
CA LEU A 6 -0.45 -10.87 -4.77
C LEU A 6 -0.99 -11.23 -3.38
N HIS A 7 -0.82 -10.34 -2.39
CA HIS A 7 -1.39 -10.53 -1.06
C HIS A 7 -2.90 -10.64 -1.09
N TYR A 8 -3.57 -9.82 -1.93
CA TYR A 8 -5.01 -9.94 -2.15
C TYR A 8 -5.39 -11.37 -2.58
N ARG A 9 -4.68 -11.91 -3.56
CA ARG A 9 -4.96 -13.26 -4.06
C ARG A 9 -4.70 -14.34 -3.02
N LEU A 10 -3.66 -14.20 -2.25
CA LEU A 10 -3.35 -15.14 -1.16
C LEU A 10 -4.42 -15.10 -0.08
N LEU A 11 -4.81 -13.91 0.38
CA LEU A 11 -5.87 -13.75 1.37
C LEU A 11 -7.20 -14.35 0.88
N ASP A 12 -7.52 -14.12 -0.38
CA ASP A 12 -8.72 -14.67 -1.01
C ASP A 12 -8.68 -16.20 -1.03
N ASN A 13 -7.54 -16.77 -1.44
CA ASN A 13 -7.34 -18.22 -1.48
C ASN A 13 -7.37 -18.84 -0.07
N TRP A 14 -6.89 -18.14 0.94
CA TRP A 14 -6.92 -18.61 2.33
C TRP A 14 -8.31 -18.49 2.97
N GLY A 15 -9.27 -17.87 2.29
CA GLY A 15 -10.65 -17.76 2.76
C GLY A 15 -10.98 -16.44 3.48
N TYR A 16 -10.05 -15.52 3.60
CA TYR A 16 -10.29 -14.23 4.26
C TYR A 16 -10.86 -13.20 3.26
N LYS A 17 -12.09 -13.44 2.82
CA LYS A 17 -12.74 -12.68 1.74
C LYS A 17 -12.91 -11.19 2.04
N VAL A 18 -13.20 -10.85 3.30
CA VAL A 18 -13.35 -9.43 3.71
C VAL A 18 -12.04 -8.68 3.61
N LEU A 19 -10.95 -9.26 4.14
CA LEU A 19 -9.62 -8.68 4.02
C LEU A 19 -9.18 -8.60 2.55
N ALA A 20 -9.43 -9.64 1.79
CA ALA A 20 -9.06 -9.69 0.37
C ALA A 20 -9.64 -8.52 -0.42
N LYS A 21 -10.89 -8.15 -0.17
CA LYS A 21 -11.53 -6.99 -0.80
C LYS A 21 -10.80 -5.69 -0.48
N ILE A 22 -10.38 -5.52 0.76
CA ILE A 22 -9.62 -4.34 1.19
C ILE A 22 -8.27 -4.29 0.48
N TRP A 23 -7.55 -5.41 0.44
CA TRP A 23 -6.24 -5.49 -0.23
C TRP A 23 -6.33 -5.23 -1.73
N ARG A 24 -7.38 -5.73 -2.38
CA ARG A 24 -7.63 -5.45 -3.79
C ARG A 24 -7.79 -3.96 -4.04
N LYS A 25 -8.59 -3.29 -3.21
CA LYS A 25 -8.80 -1.85 -3.28
C LYS A 25 -7.49 -1.09 -3.09
N GLU A 26 -6.70 -1.47 -2.10
CA GLU A 26 -5.40 -0.85 -1.83
C GLU A 26 -4.43 -1.01 -3.01
N SER A 27 -4.41 -2.18 -3.65
CA SER A 27 -3.58 -2.39 -4.83
C SER A 27 -3.95 -1.44 -5.97
N ILE A 28 -5.25 -1.22 -6.18
CA ILE A 28 -5.74 -0.30 -7.20
C ILE A 28 -5.35 1.15 -6.85
N GLU A 29 -5.47 1.55 -5.58
CA GLU A 29 -5.05 2.88 -5.14
C GLU A 29 -3.55 3.11 -5.36
N GLU A 30 -2.72 2.11 -5.07
CA GLU A 30 -1.28 2.19 -5.33
C GLU A 30 -0.96 2.31 -6.82
N MET A 31 -1.74 1.66 -7.68
CA MET A 31 -1.61 1.84 -9.12
C MET A 31 -1.96 3.26 -9.55
N GLN A 32 -2.98 3.86 -8.95
CA GLN A 32 -3.37 5.25 -9.21
C GLN A 32 -2.29 6.23 -8.73
N HIS A 33 -1.63 5.96 -7.61
CA HIS A 33 -0.48 6.74 -7.15
C HIS A 33 0.66 6.70 -8.18
N ALA A 34 0.97 5.51 -8.67
CA ALA A 34 1.99 5.34 -9.70
C ALA A 34 1.61 6.10 -10.98
N ASP A 35 0.35 6.07 -11.37
CA ASP A 35 -0.15 6.77 -12.55
C ASP A 35 0.06 8.28 -12.45
N LYS A 36 -0.23 8.88 -11.30
CA LYS A 36 -0.01 10.31 -11.06
C LYS A 36 1.46 10.69 -11.16
N ILE A 37 2.34 9.86 -10.65
CA ILE A 37 3.80 10.09 -10.72
C ILE A 37 4.29 9.98 -12.17
N ILE A 38 3.82 8.94 -12.88
CA ILE A 38 4.16 8.73 -14.30
C ILE A 38 3.73 9.93 -15.14
N GLU A 39 2.49 10.38 -14.97
CA GLU A 39 1.96 11.56 -15.66
C GLU A 39 2.82 12.79 -15.41
N ARG A 40 3.24 13.02 -14.16
CA ARG A 40 4.05 14.17 -13.79
C ARG A 40 5.46 14.10 -14.41
N ILE A 41 6.08 12.91 -14.41
CA ILE A 41 7.39 12.70 -15.03
C ILE A 41 7.35 13.04 -16.53
N ILE A 42 6.32 12.54 -17.22
CA ILE A 42 6.13 12.79 -18.66
C ILE A 42 5.87 14.28 -18.92
N PHE A 43 5.07 14.93 -18.09
CA PHE A 43 4.83 16.36 -18.19
C PHE A 43 6.13 17.18 -18.09
N LEU A 44 7.07 16.72 -17.27
CA LEU A 44 8.36 17.38 -17.08
C LEU A 44 9.41 16.94 -18.12
N ASP A 45 9.00 16.29 -19.21
CA ASP A 45 9.84 15.78 -20.29
C ASP A 45 10.78 14.66 -19.83
N GLY A 46 10.48 13.99 -18.71
CA GLY A 46 11.21 12.84 -18.24
C GLY A 46 10.69 11.54 -18.87
N PHE A 47 11.43 10.46 -18.64
CA PHE A 47 11.02 9.11 -19.08
C PHE A 47 10.90 8.20 -17.87
N PRO A 48 9.68 7.74 -17.53
CA PRO A 48 9.48 6.88 -16.35
C PRO A 48 10.14 5.51 -16.54
N ASN A 49 10.88 5.07 -15.55
CA ASN A 49 11.45 3.72 -15.55
C ASN A 49 10.45 2.73 -14.93
N MET A 50 9.79 1.95 -15.80
CA MET A 50 8.87 0.91 -15.38
C MET A 50 9.47 -0.50 -15.53
N GLN A 51 10.69 -0.60 -16.02
CA GLN A 51 11.36 -1.88 -16.28
C GLN A 51 12.12 -2.41 -15.07
N THR A 52 12.67 -1.52 -14.25
CA THR A 52 13.41 -1.91 -13.04
C THR A 52 12.44 -2.00 -11.87
N LEU A 53 12.23 -3.20 -11.36
CA LEU A 53 11.33 -3.46 -10.24
C LEU A 53 12.13 -3.92 -9.03
N GLU A 54 11.75 -3.39 -7.86
CA GLU A 54 12.30 -3.88 -6.60
C GLU A 54 11.71 -5.24 -6.24
N ALA A 55 12.45 -6.01 -5.44
CA ALA A 55 11.98 -7.31 -4.98
C ALA A 55 10.72 -7.14 -4.10
N LEU A 56 9.75 -8.03 -4.30
CA LEU A 56 8.57 -8.08 -3.46
C LEU A 56 8.86 -8.87 -2.18
N HIS A 57 8.22 -8.47 -1.09
CA HIS A 57 8.31 -9.16 0.20
C HIS A 57 6.94 -9.75 0.52
N ILE A 58 6.78 -11.04 0.21
CA ILE A 58 5.49 -11.72 0.27
C ILE A 58 5.35 -12.45 1.59
N GLY A 59 4.23 -12.20 2.30
CA GLY A 59 3.90 -12.88 3.54
C GLY A 59 3.34 -14.27 3.31
N GLN A 60 3.61 -15.18 4.25
CA GLN A 60 3.12 -16.56 4.21
C GLN A 60 1.90 -16.75 5.12
N THR A 61 1.59 -15.78 5.96
CA THR A 61 0.45 -15.77 6.88
C THR A 61 -0.24 -14.42 6.84
N VAL A 62 -1.46 -14.33 7.37
CA VAL A 62 -2.20 -13.06 7.49
C VAL A 62 -1.37 -12.01 8.22
N LYS A 63 -0.76 -12.38 9.35
CA LYS A 63 0.06 -11.45 10.13
C LYS A 63 1.27 -10.97 9.33
N GLU A 64 1.98 -11.87 8.66
CA GLU A 64 3.12 -11.50 7.82
C GLU A 64 2.72 -10.59 6.66
N VAL A 65 1.57 -10.84 6.02
CA VAL A 65 1.04 -9.97 4.97
C VAL A 65 0.91 -8.54 5.48
N ILE A 66 0.30 -8.36 6.66
CA ILE A 66 0.12 -7.04 7.26
C ILE A 66 1.48 -6.40 7.59
N GLU A 67 2.39 -7.16 8.19
CA GLU A 67 3.73 -6.67 8.55
C GLU A 67 4.54 -6.26 7.32
N ARG A 68 4.52 -7.08 6.25
CA ARG A 68 5.25 -6.78 5.00
C ARG A 68 4.71 -5.54 4.31
N ASP A 69 3.39 -5.39 4.28
CA ASP A 69 2.77 -4.24 3.65
C ASP A 69 2.97 -2.98 4.49
N LEU A 70 2.94 -3.07 5.82
CA LEU A 70 3.28 -1.94 6.69
C LEU A 70 4.70 -1.45 6.42
N GLN A 71 5.66 -2.37 6.32
CA GLN A 71 7.04 -2.00 6.02
C GLN A 71 7.15 -1.30 4.66
N ALA A 72 6.45 -1.79 3.65
CA ALA A 72 6.42 -1.18 2.33
C ALA A 72 5.84 0.24 2.37
N GLU A 73 4.77 0.45 3.13
CA GLU A 73 4.15 1.77 3.28
C GLU A 73 5.06 2.76 4.02
N LEU A 74 5.75 2.31 5.06
CA LEU A 74 6.71 3.16 5.79
C LEU A 74 7.85 3.60 4.88
N GLU A 75 8.37 2.69 4.07
CA GLU A 75 9.41 3.00 3.09
C GLU A 75 8.91 3.97 2.01
N ALA A 76 7.71 3.75 1.50
CA ALA A 76 7.10 4.63 0.50
C ALA A 76 6.89 6.04 1.05
N ARG A 77 6.36 6.15 2.28
CA ARG A 77 6.15 7.45 2.92
C ARG A 77 7.47 8.21 3.09
N ALA A 78 8.52 7.53 3.54
CA ALA A 78 9.84 8.13 3.70
C ALA A 78 10.40 8.63 2.35
N LEU A 79 10.21 7.85 1.29
CA LEU A 79 10.64 8.23 -0.05
C LEU A 79 9.88 9.44 -0.58
N TYR A 80 8.57 9.51 -0.36
CA TYR A 80 7.76 10.66 -0.76
C TYR A 80 8.15 11.92 0.00
N GLU A 81 8.48 11.82 1.28
CA GLU A 81 8.97 12.94 2.08
C GLU A 81 10.29 13.47 1.52
N GLU A 82 11.22 12.59 1.21
CA GLU A 82 12.49 12.95 0.58
C GLU A 82 12.27 13.63 -0.77
N ALA A 83 11.37 13.09 -1.58
CA ALA A 83 11.02 13.67 -2.87
C ALA A 83 10.38 15.06 -2.73
N ALA A 84 9.47 15.24 -1.78
CA ALA A 84 8.85 16.53 -1.51
C ALA A 84 9.86 17.58 -1.07
N THR A 85 10.81 17.18 -0.21
CA THR A 85 11.90 18.04 0.26
C THR A 85 12.79 18.48 -0.90
N HIS A 86 13.13 17.57 -1.78
CA HIS A 86 13.91 17.89 -2.98
C HIS A 86 13.16 18.87 -3.88
N CYS A 87 11.89 18.61 -4.16
CA CYS A 87 11.06 19.50 -4.99
C CYS A 87 10.98 20.91 -4.40
N HIS A 88 10.86 21.02 -3.09
CA HIS A 88 10.90 22.31 -2.40
C HIS A 88 12.23 23.02 -2.65
N SER A 89 13.35 22.30 -2.57
CA SER A 89 14.69 22.87 -2.73
C SER A 89 14.95 23.44 -4.13
N VAL A 90 14.31 22.87 -5.15
CA VAL A 90 14.42 23.32 -6.56
C VAL A 90 13.23 24.16 -7.00
N LYS A 91 12.35 24.53 -6.07
CA LYS A 91 11.16 25.37 -6.28
C LYS A 91 10.13 24.75 -7.22
N ASP A 92 10.06 23.43 -7.31
CA ASP A 92 9.00 22.72 -8.00
C ASP A 92 7.87 22.42 -7.00
N TYR A 93 7.07 23.45 -6.71
CA TYR A 93 6.02 23.37 -5.71
C TYR A 93 4.84 22.49 -6.14
N VAL A 94 4.59 22.38 -7.43
CA VAL A 94 3.50 21.52 -7.93
C VAL A 94 3.81 20.05 -7.73
N THR A 95 5.04 19.62 -8.03
CA THR A 95 5.47 18.24 -7.76
C THR A 95 5.56 17.97 -6.25
N ARG A 96 6.00 18.96 -5.46
CA ARG A 96 5.99 18.89 -4.01
C ARG A 96 4.58 18.60 -3.49
N ASP A 97 3.56 19.33 -3.97
CA ASP A 97 2.17 19.13 -3.56
C ASP A 97 1.70 17.71 -3.89
N LEU A 98 2.09 17.17 -5.05
CA LEU A 98 1.79 15.79 -5.42
C LEU A 98 2.36 14.80 -4.40
N PHE A 99 3.63 14.95 -4.03
CA PHE A 99 4.25 14.05 -3.07
C PHE A 99 3.69 14.21 -1.66
N GLU A 100 3.29 15.43 -1.27
CA GLU A 100 2.62 15.65 0.02
C GLU A 100 1.24 14.96 0.05
N GLU A 101 0.49 15.00 -1.04
CA GLU A 101 -0.78 14.29 -1.16
C GLU A 101 -0.57 12.77 -1.03
N LEU A 102 0.45 12.23 -1.72
CA LEU A 102 0.78 10.82 -1.64
C LEU A 102 1.22 10.41 -0.22
N MET A 103 2.00 11.26 0.46
CA MET A 103 2.35 11.04 1.87
C MET A 103 1.12 10.94 2.77
N HIS A 104 0.17 11.82 2.55
CA HIS A 104 -1.08 11.82 3.32
C HIS A 104 -1.83 10.51 3.15
N ASP A 105 -1.94 10.03 1.90
CA ASP A 105 -2.60 8.75 1.62
C ASP A 105 -1.86 7.58 2.26
N GLU A 106 -0.51 7.60 2.21
CA GLU A 106 0.30 6.56 2.86
C GLU A 106 0.15 6.55 4.39
N GLU A 107 -0.01 7.71 5.00
CA GLU A 107 -0.27 7.78 6.46
C GLU A 107 -1.60 7.13 6.83
N GLU A 108 -2.63 7.27 6.00
CA GLU A 108 -3.90 6.58 6.21
C GLU A 108 -3.74 5.05 6.11
N HIS A 109 -2.98 4.57 5.13
CA HIS A 109 -2.67 3.15 4.98
C HIS A 109 -1.87 2.62 6.16
N ILE A 110 -0.87 3.37 6.61
CA ILE A 110 -0.04 3.02 7.77
C ILE A 110 -0.91 2.89 9.03
N ASP A 111 -1.77 3.87 9.28
CA ASP A 111 -2.68 3.84 10.43
C ASP A 111 -3.59 2.61 10.39
N PHE A 112 -4.15 2.31 9.22
CA PHE A 112 -4.98 1.13 9.04
C PHE A 112 -4.21 -0.17 9.35
N LEU A 113 -3.00 -0.32 8.80
CA LEU A 113 -2.19 -1.53 9.00
C LEU A 113 -1.72 -1.68 10.44
N GLU A 114 -1.30 -0.59 11.09
CA GLU A 114 -0.93 -0.60 12.51
C GLU A 114 -2.12 -1.00 13.39
N THR A 115 -3.32 -0.51 13.07
CA THR A 115 -4.54 -0.88 13.76
C THR A 115 -4.83 -2.38 13.60
N GLN A 116 -4.65 -2.94 12.39
CA GLN A 116 -4.84 -4.37 12.18
C GLN A 116 -3.86 -5.21 12.99
N LEU A 117 -2.59 -4.83 13.03
CA LEU A 117 -1.58 -5.53 13.85
C LEU A 117 -1.91 -5.46 15.35
N ASP A 118 -2.39 -4.32 15.82
CA ASP A 118 -2.79 -4.13 17.20
C ASP A 118 -3.99 -5.05 17.55
N LEU A 119 -4.96 -5.15 16.65
CA LEU A 119 -6.11 -6.06 16.82
C LEU A 119 -5.67 -7.52 16.82
N VAL A 120 -4.74 -7.91 15.96
CA VAL A 120 -4.18 -9.28 15.98
C VAL A 120 -3.52 -9.57 17.32
N ALA A 121 -2.76 -8.62 17.87
CA ALA A 121 -2.11 -8.78 19.17
C ALA A 121 -3.11 -8.89 20.32
N LYS A 122 -4.19 -8.09 20.29
CA LYS A 122 -5.20 -8.06 21.35
C LYS A 122 -6.17 -9.22 21.32
N LEU A 123 -6.62 -9.61 20.12
CA LEU A 123 -7.65 -10.65 19.95
C LEU A 123 -7.06 -12.03 19.75
N GLY A 124 -5.80 -12.13 19.36
CA GLY A 124 -5.23 -13.36 18.83
C GLY A 124 -5.61 -13.55 17.36
N LEU A 125 -4.73 -14.22 16.61
CA LEU A 125 -4.87 -14.36 15.17
C LEU A 125 -6.16 -15.07 14.77
N GLU A 126 -6.53 -16.13 15.49
CA GLU A 126 -7.73 -16.92 15.17
C GLU A 126 -9.02 -16.10 15.26
N LEU A 127 -9.19 -15.35 16.35
CA LEU A 127 -10.37 -14.51 16.54
C LEU A 127 -10.39 -13.34 15.56
N TYR A 128 -9.24 -12.71 15.35
CA TYR A 128 -9.12 -11.66 14.34
C TYR A 128 -9.51 -12.16 12.94
N ALA A 129 -8.98 -13.31 12.54
CA ALA A 129 -9.23 -13.89 11.24
C ALA A 129 -10.72 -14.25 11.05
N GLN A 130 -11.39 -14.72 12.11
CA GLN A 130 -12.80 -15.08 12.08
C GLN A 130 -13.69 -13.91 11.65
N HIS A 131 -13.37 -12.69 12.04
CA HIS A 131 -14.11 -11.50 11.66
C HIS A 131 -13.91 -11.08 10.19
N HIS A 132 -12.95 -11.68 9.49
CA HIS A 132 -12.59 -11.34 8.13
C HIS A 132 -12.89 -12.39 7.08
N ILE A 133 -13.56 -13.47 7.49
CA ILE A 133 -13.97 -14.55 6.57
C ILE A 133 -15.14 -14.10 5.69
N GLY A 134 -16.11 -13.39 6.28
CA GLY A 134 -17.33 -13.01 5.59
C GLY A 134 -18.38 -14.12 5.59
N LYS A 135 -19.50 -13.89 4.90
CA LYS A 135 -20.58 -14.86 4.76
C LYS A 135 -20.39 -15.64 3.47
N LEU A 136 -20.89 -16.88 3.45
CA LEU A 136 -20.75 -17.77 2.30
C LEU A 136 -21.42 -17.24 1.02
N ASP A 137 -22.44 -16.42 1.15
CA ASP A 137 -23.21 -15.84 0.05
C ASP A 137 -22.78 -14.41 -0.32
N GLU A 138 -21.69 -13.91 0.24
CA GLU A 138 -21.10 -12.62 -0.10
C GLU A 138 -20.06 -12.81 -1.21
N ASP A 139 -20.20 -12.02 -2.27
CA ASP A 139 -19.27 -12.02 -3.41
C ASP A 139 -18.06 -11.10 -3.21
#